data_c3e1feda13b0cee0690f39887f7f6896
#
_entry.id   c3e1feda13b0cee0690f39887f7f6896
#
_cell.length_a   1.000
_cell.length_b   1.000
_cell.length_c   1.000
_cell.angle_alpha   90.00
_cell.angle_beta   90.00
_cell.angle_gamma   90.00
#
_symmetry.space_group_name_H-M   'P 1'
#
loop_
_entity.id
_entity.type
_entity.pdbx_description
1 polymer ?
#
loop_
_entity_poly.entity_id
_entity_poly.type
_entity_poly.pdbx_seq_one_letter_code
_entity_poly.pdbx_strand_id
1 'polypeptide(L)'
;TLYVGTMSGMCTFDKRRGRFSRVKITEGRFIYDIAEDTGGNIWVASKVSGIYRYSPGDGTWKNYRHDELDPRSPADDRYIRVYVDTGGQVWFCGESAGICRYDPPTDGFENFGADDNLPNGIYYGVLDDSAGNLWLSSNQGILKYNPQLHTCARYTIEDGLQSNQFNFRSSHKAGDGTFFFGGINGFNYFSPFNISVNKVRPEIVISSVRMHRADSFSVGSERQTLPDGNLRISSKTISFDINFECLSYVAPGQNRYAWKLEGFNSDWVYTDQHSVSFMKLPAGRYVFRVRGCNNDGYWSDATRSLEISVQP
;
A
#
# COMPACT_ATOMS: atom_id res chain seq x y z
N THR A 1 35.37 11.54 -5.03
CA THR A 1 35.27 10.10 -4.77
C THR A 1 33.97 9.56 -5.38
N LEU A 2 33.99 8.36 -5.96
CA LEU A 2 32.83 7.64 -6.40
C LEU A 2 32.62 6.45 -5.46
N TYR A 3 31.37 6.23 -5.01
CA TYR A 3 31.01 5.08 -4.20
C TYR A 3 30.37 4.00 -5.09
N VAL A 4 30.80 2.75 -4.93
CA VAL A 4 30.36 1.62 -5.77
C VAL A 4 29.91 0.48 -4.88
N GLY A 5 28.60 0.20 -4.90
CA GLY A 5 28.00 -0.96 -4.23
C GLY A 5 28.17 -2.22 -5.07
N THR A 6 28.47 -3.35 -4.41
CA THR A 6 28.63 -4.66 -5.04
C THR A 6 27.94 -5.74 -4.20
N MET A 7 27.88 -6.97 -4.75
CA MET A 7 27.37 -8.14 -4.01
C MET A 7 28.27 -8.54 -2.82
N SER A 8 29.51 -8.03 -2.74
CA SER A 8 30.50 -8.41 -1.73
C SER A 8 30.98 -7.23 -0.88
N GLY A 9 30.29 -6.11 -0.92
CA GLY A 9 30.60 -4.91 -0.15
C GLY A 9 30.61 -3.65 -1.00
N MET A 10 31.03 -2.56 -0.41
CA MET A 10 31.19 -1.26 -1.04
C MET A 10 32.67 -0.94 -1.27
N CYS A 11 32.95 -0.29 -2.38
CA CYS A 11 34.25 0.28 -2.70
C CYS A 11 34.13 1.77 -2.95
N THR A 12 35.19 2.50 -2.71
CA THR A 12 35.37 3.87 -3.18
C THR A 12 36.33 3.87 -4.36
N PHE A 13 36.09 4.74 -5.34
CA PHE A 13 36.96 4.97 -6.48
C PHE A 13 37.48 6.42 -6.46
N ASP A 14 38.78 6.57 -6.30
CA ASP A 14 39.43 7.85 -6.44
C ASP A 14 39.66 8.16 -7.94
N LYS A 15 38.85 9.08 -8.48
CA LYS A 15 38.92 9.50 -9.89
C LYS A 15 40.27 10.10 -10.30
N ARG A 16 40.99 10.74 -9.37
CA ARG A 16 42.28 11.39 -9.63
C ARG A 16 43.42 10.35 -9.72
N ARG A 17 43.38 9.37 -8.79
CA ARG A 17 44.42 8.33 -8.69
C ARG A 17 44.09 7.06 -9.48
N GLY A 18 42.87 6.92 -9.98
CA GLY A 18 42.42 5.73 -10.70
C GLY A 18 42.40 4.45 -9.85
N ARG A 19 42.18 4.57 -8.50
CA ARG A 19 42.30 3.45 -7.58
C ARG A 19 41.02 3.18 -6.82
N PHE A 20 40.72 1.88 -6.67
CA PHE A 20 39.68 1.40 -5.78
C PHE A 20 40.23 1.14 -4.38
N SER A 21 39.39 1.43 -3.36
CA SER A 21 39.62 1.07 -1.97
C SER A 21 38.37 0.41 -1.40
N ARG A 22 38.53 -0.70 -0.67
CA ARG A 22 37.39 -1.40 -0.04
C ARG A 22 36.94 -0.66 1.22
N VAL A 23 35.64 -0.64 1.44
CA VAL A 23 35.03 -0.14 2.67
C VAL A 23 34.82 -1.31 3.62
N LYS A 24 35.71 -1.49 4.58
CA LYS A 24 35.80 -2.66 5.47
C LYS A 24 34.50 -3.01 6.20
N ILE A 25 33.74 -2.03 6.70
CA ILE A 25 32.50 -2.27 7.46
C ILE A 25 31.41 -2.95 6.63
N THR A 26 31.50 -2.82 5.29
CA THR A 26 30.54 -3.41 4.35
C THR A 26 31.07 -4.71 3.70
N GLU A 27 32.24 -5.19 4.10
CA GLU A 27 32.88 -6.38 3.48
C GLU A 27 32.00 -7.64 3.65
N GLY A 28 31.81 -8.37 2.56
CA GLY A 28 30.94 -9.53 2.51
C GLY A 28 29.43 -9.21 2.53
N ARG A 29 29.05 -7.95 2.42
CA ARG A 29 27.64 -7.52 2.43
C ARG A 29 27.15 -7.21 1.01
N PHE A 30 25.96 -7.66 0.68
CA PHE A 30 25.31 -7.31 -0.57
C PHE A 30 24.74 -5.90 -0.46
N ILE A 31 25.27 -4.94 -1.23
CA ILE A 31 24.82 -3.55 -1.25
C ILE A 31 23.86 -3.37 -2.43
N TYR A 32 22.63 -3.01 -2.12
CA TYR A 32 21.61 -2.76 -3.11
C TYR A 32 21.66 -1.33 -3.65
N ASP A 33 21.77 -0.34 -2.76
CA ASP A 33 21.66 1.05 -3.16
C ASP A 33 22.50 1.97 -2.29
N ILE A 34 22.87 3.14 -2.85
CA ILE A 34 23.68 4.16 -2.19
C ILE A 34 23.13 5.54 -2.59
N ALA A 35 22.95 6.42 -1.62
CA ALA A 35 22.58 7.81 -1.85
C ALA A 35 23.39 8.76 -0.93
N GLU A 36 23.59 9.99 -1.39
CA GLU A 36 24.17 11.07 -0.62
C GLU A 36 23.05 12.00 -0.15
N ASP A 37 23.00 12.31 1.15
CA ASP A 37 22.03 13.27 1.69
C ASP A 37 22.54 14.73 1.54
N THR A 38 21.68 15.68 1.87
CA THR A 38 21.99 17.12 1.78
C THR A 38 23.12 17.55 2.71
N GLY A 39 23.41 16.77 3.76
CA GLY A 39 24.54 16.99 4.69
C GLY A 39 25.84 16.35 4.22
N GLY A 40 25.83 15.66 3.07
CA GLY A 40 26.99 14.95 2.51
C GLY A 40 27.24 13.59 3.15
N ASN A 41 26.33 13.07 3.98
CA ASN A 41 26.45 11.70 4.47
C ASN A 41 26.08 10.70 3.36
N ILE A 42 26.77 9.57 3.34
CA ILE A 42 26.51 8.48 2.40
C ILE A 42 25.69 7.40 3.09
N TRP A 43 24.49 7.19 2.58
CA TRP A 43 23.56 6.18 3.03
C TRP A 43 23.59 4.95 2.15
N VAL A 44 23.53 3.77 2.76
CA VAL A 44 23.70 2.49 2.07
C VAL A 44 22.59 1.52 2.50
N ALA A 45 21.84 1.03 1.54
CA ALA A 45 20.84 -0.02 1.72
C ALA A 45 21.47 -1.41 1.44
N SER A 46 21.31 -2.35 2.37
CA SER A 46 21.87 -3.70 2.23
C SER A 46 20.80 -4.79 2.26
N LYS A 47 21.12 -5.95 1.67
CA LYS A 47 20.18 -7.07 1.53
C LYS A 47 19.77 -7.71 2.87
N VAL A 48 20.69 -7.80 3.84
CA VAL A 48 20.47 -8.53 5.12
C VAL A 48 21.25 -7.94 6.29
N SER A 49 21.74 -6.71 6.15
CA SER A 49 22.64 -6.13 7.15
C SER A 49 22.17 -4.76 7.62
N GLY A 50 20.92 -4.41 7.35
CA GLY A 50 20.33 -3.14 7.72
C GLY A 50 20.82 -1.99 6.84
N ILE A 51 20.89 -0.83 7.46
CA ILE A 51 21.24 0.46 6.84
C ILE A 51 22.59 0.91 7.37
N TYR A 52 23.45 1.45 6.49
CA TYR A 52 24.70 2.07 6.90
C TYR A 52 24.69 3.56 6.58
N ARG A 53 25.26 4.35 7.47
CA ARG A 53 25.57 5.78 7.24
C ARG A 53 27.06 6.02 7.40
N TYR A 54 27.65 6.67 6.41
CA TYR A 54 29.00 7.21 6.48
C TYR A 54 28.94 8.72 6.58
N SER A 55 29.61 9.30 7.57
CA SER A 55 29.76 10.74 7.76
C SER A 55 31.18 11.18 7.34
N PRO A 56 31.35 11.76 6.13
CA PRO A 56 32.69 12.14 5.65
C PRO A 56 33.38 13.21 6.51
N GLY A 57 32.62 14.03 7.24
CA GLY A 57 33.15 15.11 8.07
C GLY A 57 34.04 14.63 9.22
N ASP A 58 33.70 13.50 9.81
CA ASP A 58 34.44 12.87 10.91
C ASP A 58 35.01 11.49 10.54
N GLY A 59 34.70 10.98 9.35
CA GLY A 59 35.16 9.70 8.85
C GLY A 59 34.50 8.49 9.51
N THR A 60 33.37 8.68 10.21
CA THR A 60 32.73 7.63 10.97
C THR A 60 31.67 6.86 10.16
N TRP A 61 31.52 5.59 10.51
CA TRP A 61 30.47 4.71 10.00
C TRP A 61 29.53 4.31 11.13
N LYS A 62 28.22 4.30 10.87
CA LYS A 62 27.20 3.72 11.73
C LYS A 62 26.40 2.68 10.96
N ASN A 63 26.06 1.57 11.63
CA ASN A 63 25.16 0.54 11.11
C ASN A 63 23.90 0.51 11.98
N TYR A 64 22.75 0.65 11.34
CA TYR A 64 21.44 0.58 11.96
C TYR A 64 20.82 -0.76 11.58
N ARG A 65 20.38 -1.50 12.59
CA ARG A 65 19.77 -2.81 12.46
C ARG A 65 18.43 -2.84 13.15
N HIS A 66 17.60 -3.77 12.71
CA HIS A 66 16.33 -4.06 13.40
C HIS A 66 16.58 -4.52 14.83
N ASP A 67 15.81 -3.96 15.75
CA ASP A 67 15.77 -4.33 17.17
C ASP A 67 14.30 -4.32 17.62
N GLU A 68 13.75 -5.48 17.98
CA GLU A 68 12.36 -5.62 18.43
C GLU A 68 12.04 -4.78 19.68
N LEU A 69 13.06 -4.42 20.47
CA LEU A 69 12.91 -3.62 21.70
C LEU A 69 13.01 -2.12 21.46
N ASP A 70 13.51 -1.69 20.30
CA ASP A 70 13.59 -0.26 19.95
C ASP A 70 12.65 0.06 18.77
N PRO A 71 11.48 0.69 19.01
CA PRO A 71 10.54 1.06 17.96
C PRO A 71 11.09 2.11 16.97
N ARG A 72 12.23 2.72 17.28
CA ARG A 72 12.93 3.66 16.39
C ARG A 72 14.03 2.98 15.59
N SER A 73 14.22 1.68 15.74
CA SER A 73 15.08 0.92 14.85
C SER A 73 14.39 0.73 13.49
N PRO A 74 15.15 0.43 12.41
CA PRO A 74 14.56 0.04 11.14
C PRO A 74 13.65 -1.19 11.33
N ALA A 75 12.50 -1.26 10.64
CA ALA A 75 11.52 -2.36 10.82
C ALA A 75 12.01 -3.73 10.31
N ASP A 76 13.06 -3.78 9.48
CA ASP A 76 13.72 -5.00 8.97
C ASP A 76 15.21 -4.70 8.76
N ASP A 77 15.99 -5.73 8.47
CA ASP A 77 17.40 -5.63 8.04
C ASP A 77 17.58 -5.69 6.51
N ARG A 78 16.48 -5.84 5.76
CA ARG A 78 16.48 -6.00 4.30
C ARG A 78 15.96 -4.76 3.60
N TYR A 79 16.90 -3.93 3.11
CA TYR A 79 16.59 -2.70 2.38
C TYR A 79 17.15 -2.75 0.96
N ILE A 80 16.30 -2.41 -0.01
CA ILE A 80 16.63 -2.52 -1.44
C ILE A 80 16.78 -1.16 -2.11
N ARG A 81 16.28 -0.09 -1.47
CA ARG A 81 16.37 1.27 -2.01
C ARG A 81 16.67 2.25 -0.89
N VAL A 82 17.51 3.24 -1.19
CA VAL A 82 17.63 4.49 -0.44
C VAL A 82 17.29 5.66 -1.36
N TYR A 83 16.57 6.63 -0.84
CA TYR A 83 16.13 7.80 -1.59
C TYR A 83 16.20 9.05 -0.73
N VAL A 84 16.75 10.12 -1.28
CA VAL A 84 16.72 11.44 -0.65
C VAL A 84 15.70 12.27 -1.40
N ASP A 85 14.63 12.68 -0.72
CA ASP A 85 13.57 13.45 -1.33
C ASP A 85 13.96 14.93 -1.54
N THR A 86 13.11 15.69 -2.19
CA THR A 86 13.34 17.11 -2.49
C THR A 86 13.46 17.96 -1.23
N GLY A 87 12.89 17.50 -0.11
CA GLY A 87 13.00 18.14 1.22
C GLY A 87 14.27 17.77 1.99
N GLY A 88 15.10 16.86 1.42
CA GLY A 88 16.32 16.37 2.07
C GLY A 88 16.08 15.24 3.08
N GLN A 89 14.87 14.67 3.15
CA GLN A 89 14.56 13.52 3.97
C GLN A 89 15.11 12.24 3.35
N VAL A 90 15.63 11.33 4.18
CA VAL A 90 16.20 10.07 3.70
C VAL A 90 15.22 8.93 3.95
N TRP A 91 14.82 8.27 2.88
CA TRP A 91 13.85 7.18 2.84
C TRP A 91 14.50 5.87 2.44
N PHE A 92 14.01 4.78 3.01
CA PHE A 92 14.44 3.44 2.67
C PHE A 92 13.23 2.57 2.36
N CYS A 93 13.32 1.77 1.29
CA CYS A 93 12.30 0.79 0.95
C CYS A 93 12.77 -0.59 1.39
N GLY A 94 11.97 -1.22 2.25
CA GLY A 94 12.21 -2.58 2.73
C GLY A 94 11.71 -3.65 1.74
N GLU A 95 12.22 -4.85 1.88
CA GLU A 95 11.79 -6.00 1.07
C GLU A 95 10.44 -6.55 1.56
N SER A 96 10.09 -6.37 2.83
CA SER A 96 8.84 -6.87 3.43
C SER A 96 8.22 -5.95 4.49
N ALA A 97 8.96 -4.98 5.01
CA ALA A 97 8.54 -4.17 6.15
C ALA A 97 8.13 -2.73 5.75
N GLY A 98 7.61 -2.55 4.53
CA GLY A 98 7.17 -1.23 4.07
C GLY A 98 8.33 -0.29 3.76
N ILE A 99 8.22 0.96 4.22
CA ILE A 99 9.27 1.97 4.08
C ILE A 99 9.62 2.55 5.45
N CYS A 100 10.83 3.11 5.59
CA CYS A 100 11.15 3.90 6.76
C CYS A 100 11.84 5.22 6.38
N ARG A 101 11.72 6.21 7.26
CA ARG A 101 12.32 7.54 7.16
C ARG A 101 13.32 7.72 8.28
N TYR A 102 14.51 8.19 7.97
CA TYR A 102 15.48 8.57 9.00
C TYR A 102 15.02 9.83 9.75
N ASP A 103 15.08 9.78 11.07
CA ASP A 103 14.75 10.88 11.98
C ASP A 103 16.03 11.42 12.64
N PRO A 104 16.61 12.53 12.14
CA PRO A 104 17.85 13.09 12.67
C PRO A 104 17.82 13.43 14.16
N PRO A 105 16.74 14.02 14.74
CA PRO A 105 16.67 14.34 16.16
C PRO A 105 16.88 13.15 17.09
N THR A 106 16.39 11.98 16.72
CA THR A 106 16.51 10.77 17.55
C THR A 106 17.66 9.86 17.11
N ASP A 107 18.27 10.15 15.95
CA ASP A 107 19.21 9.29 15.23
C ASP A 107 18.65 7.86 15.03
N GLY A 108 17.35 7.80 14.74
CA GLY A 108 16.55 6.59 14.56
C GLY A 108 15.71 6.65 13.30
N PHE A 109 14.62 5.84 13.27
CA PHE A 109 13.74 5.73 12.10
C PHE A 109 12.28 5.80 12.51
N GLU A 110 11.48 6.38 11.63
CA GLU A 110 10.04 6.26 11.62
C GLU A 110 9.65 5.24 10.56
N ASN A 111 8.92 4.22 10.97
CA ASN A 111 8.53 3.11 10.10
C ASN A 111 7.08 3.28 9.63
N PHE A 112 6.81 2.96 8.35
CA PHE A 112 5.47 3.02 7.74
C PHE A 112 5.13 1.68 7.10
N GLY A 113 4.00 1.12 7.49
CA GLY A 113 3.53 -0.19 7.08
C GLY A 113 2.01 -0.30 6.98
N ALA A 114 1.50 -1.49 7.16
CA ALA A 114 0.06 -1.78 7.04
C ALA A 114 -0.80 -0.96 8.00
N ASP A 115 -0.32 -0.72 9.21
CA ASP A 115 -1.00 0.10 10.23
C ASP A 115 -1.12 1.56 9.81
N ASP A 116 -0.25 2.03 8.91
CA ASP A 116 -0.25 3.37 8.33
C ASP A 116 -0.93 3.42 6.96
N ASN A 117 -1.77 2.45 6.64
CA ASN A 117 -2.42 2.28 5.33
C ASN A 117 -1.46 2.12 4.14
N LEU A 118 -0.20 1.78 4.38
CA LEU A 118 0.73 1.40 3.33
C LEU A 118 0.65 -0.11 3.11
N PRO A 119 0.14 -0.61 1.99
CA PRO A 119 -0.02 -2.03 1.74
C PRO A 119 1.30 -2.80 1.86
N ASN A 120 1.25 -4.03 2.37
CA ASN A 120 2.41 -4.90 2.37
C ASN A 120 2.87 -5.17 0.93
N GLY A 121 4.16 -5.02 0.67
CA GLY A 121 4.73 -5.21 -0.65
C GLY A 121 6.20 -4.88 -0.72
N ILE A 122 6.82 -5.20 -1.85
CA ILE A 122 8.19 -4.82 -2.16
C ILE A 122 8.14 -3.54 -2.98
N TYR A 123 8.79 -2.48 -2.50
CA TYR A 123 8.83 -1.18 -3.16
C TYR A 123 10.16 -0.99 -3.88
N TYR A 124 10.15 -1.13 -5.21
CA TYR A 124 11.34 -1.15 -6.07
C TYR A 124 11.91 0.23 -6.39
N GLY A 125 11.06 1.22 -6.46
CA GLY A 125 11.41 2.61 -6.73
C GLY A 125 10.55 3.57 -5.90
N VAL A 126 11.11 4.73 -5.59
CA VAL A 126 10.44 5.80 -4.87
C VAL A 126 10.81 7.14 -5.49
N LEU A 127 9.81 7.99 -5.67
CA LEU A 127 9.94 9.40 -6.07
C LEU A 127 8.99 10.23 -5.21
N ASP A 128 9.35 11.48 -4.92
CA ASP A 128 8.50 12.43 -4.21
C ASP A 128 7.87 13.47 -5.15
N ASP A 129 6.64 13.88 -4.84
CA ASP A 129 6.02 15.04 -5.47
C ASP A 129 6.06 16.28 -4.56
N SER A 130 5.74 17.47 -5.12
CA SER A 130 5.78 18.71 -4.33
C SER A 130 4.63 18.85 -3.33
N ALA A 131 3.67 17.92 -3.32
CA ALA A 131 2.58 17.87 -2.36
C ALA A 131 2.91 16.97 -1.15
N GLY A 132 4.14 16.45 -1.05
CA GLY A 132 4.61 15.60 0.04
C GLY A 132 4.17 14.14 -0.07
N ASN A 133 3.75 13.70 -1.26
CA ASN A 133 3.44 12.30 -1.48
C ASN A 133 4.68 11.56 -2.01
N LEU A 134 4.80 10.31 -1.62
CA LEU A 134 5.73 9.34 -2.19
C LEU A 134 5.03 8.49 -3.25
N TRP A 135 5.67 8.33 -4.39
CA TRP A 135 5.22 7.48 -5.47
C TRP A 135 6.11 6.24 -5.50
N LEU A 136 5.52 5.10 -5.15
CA LEU A 136 6.21 3.84 -4.89
C LEU A 136 5.86 2.84 -5.98
N SER A 137 6.83 2.41 -6.78
CA SER A 137 6.61 1.30 -7.72
C SER A 137 6.79 -0.05 -7.01
N SER A 138 5.96 -1.02 -7.37
CA SER A 138 5.90 -2.32 -6.71
C SER A 138 5.64 -3.48 -7.69
N ASN A 139 5.40 -4.67 -7.17
CA ASN A 139 4.87 -5.80 -7.94
C ASN A 139 3.33 -5.79 -8.09
N GLN A 140 2.66 -4.75 -7.57
CA GLN A 140 1.20 -4.59 -7.59
C GLN A 140 0.77 -3.22 -8.14
N GLY A 141 1.60 -2.59 -8.96
CA GLY A 141 1.37 -1.27 -9.53
C GLY A 141 2.21 -0.17 -8.92
N ILE A 142 1.75 1.07 -9.07
CA ILE A 142 2.34 2.26 -8.47
C ILE A 142 1.41 2.74 -7.36
N LEU A 143 1.97 3.01 -6.19
CA LEU A 143 1.26 3.60 -5.06
C LEU A 143 1.61 5.08 -4.94
N LYS A 144 0.60 5.92 -4.73
CA LYS A 144 0.75 7.29 -4.24
C LYS A 144 0.44 7.29 -2.76
N TYR A 145 1.45 7.46 -1.93
CA TYR A 145 1.34 7.41 -0.47
C TYR A 145 1.67 8.77 0.15
N ASN A 146 0.81 9.23 1.04
CA ASN A 146 1.07 10.43 1.85
C ASN A 146 1.43 10.00 3.28
N PRO A 147 2.70 10.15 3.71
CA PRO A 147 3.13 9.69 5.02
C PRO A 147 2.61 10.54 6.19
N GLN A 148 2.15 11.77 5.96
CA GLN A 148 1.58 12.63 7.01
C GLN A 148 0.09 12.36 7.24
N LEU A 149 -0.64 12.03 6.16
CA LEU A 149 -2.08 11.77 6.20
C LEU A 149 -2.41 10.28 6.28
N HIS A 150 -1.41 9.41 6.17
CA HIS A 150 -1.55 7.96 6.07
C HIS A 150 -2.58 7.54 5.02
N THR A 151 -2.56 8.23 3.85
CA THR A 151 -3.45 7.93 2.73
C THR A 151 -2.69 7.27 1.60
N CYS A 152 -3.29 6.26 0.98
CA CYS A 152 -2.70 5.51 -0.11
C CYS A 152 -3.69 5.34 -1.27
N ALA A 153 -3.27 5.72 -2.48
CA ALA A 153 -3.97 5.41 -3.73
C ALA A 153 -3.10 4.48 -4.57
N ARG A 154 -3.72 3.50 -5.24
CA ARG A 154 -3.03 2.52 -6.10
C ARG A 154 -3.41 2.73 -7.55
N TYR A 155 -2.42 2.71 -8.42
CA TYR A 155 -2.56 2.72 -9.87
C TYR A 155 -2.11 1.38 -10.46
N THR A 156 -2.86 0.85 -11.40
CA THR A 156 -2.68 -0.48 -11.99
C THR A 156 -2.77 -0.42 -13.53
N ILE A 157 -2.75 -1.57 -14.19
CA ILE A 157 -3.01 -1.67 -15.62
C ILE A 157 -4.37 -1.09 -16.03
N GLU A 158 -5.36 -1.09 -15.13
CA GLU A 158 -6.67 -0.49 -15.36
C GLU A 158 -6.60 1.03 -15.48
N ASP A 159 -5.57 1.64 -14.87
CA ASP A 159 -5.28 3.08 -14.94
C ASP A 159 -4.30 3.44 -16.08
N GLY A 160 -3.95 2.45 -16.92
CA GLY A 160 -3.07 2.63 -18.08
C GLY A 160 -1.59 2.37 -17.81
N LEU A 161 -1.24 1.68 -16.71
CA LEU A 161 0.14 1.23 -16.51
C LEU A 161 0.51 0.12 -17.52
N GLN A 162 1.79 0.05 -17.89
CA GLN A 162 2.34 -0.96 -18.80
C GLN A 162 2.22 -2.38 -18.24
N SER A 163 2.23 -2.52 -16.91
CA SER A 163 2.05 -3.75 -16.13
C SER A 163 1.90 -3.36 -14.65
N ASN A 164 1.42 -4.29 -13.82
CA ASN A 164 1.47 -4.13 -12.36
C ASN A 164 2.87 -4.45 -11.80
N GLN A 165 3.74 -5.11 -12.58
CA GLN A 165 5.08 -5.49 -12.17
C GLN A 165 6.11 -4.47 -12.64
N PHE A 166 6.79 -3.83 -11.68
CA PHE A 166 7.88 -2.89 -11.92
C PHE A 166 9.24 -3.53 -11.60
N ASN A 167 10.32 -2.90 -12.10
CA ASN A 167 11.68 -3.39 -11.92
C ASN A 167 12.41 -2.64 -10.81
N PHE A 168 13.37 -3.33 -10.18
CA PHE A 168 14.23 -2.75 -9.16
C PHE A 168 14.96 -1.50 -9.68
N ARG A 169 14.92 -0.41 -8.90
CA ARG A 169 15.65 0.84 -9.15
C ARG A 169 15.35 1.50 -10.50
N SER A 170 14.27 1.12 -11.15
CA SER A 170 13.85 1.66 -12.44
C SER A 170 12.89 2.83 -12.27
N SER A 171 13.31 3.84 -11.52
CA SER A 171 12.56 5.08 -11.32
C SER A 171 13.46 6.29 -11.51
N HIS A 172 12.92 7.34 -12.15
CA HIS A 172 13.62 8.60 -12.38
C HIS A 172 12.64 9.79 -12.37
N LYS A 173 13.05 10.88 -11.75
CA LYS A 173 12.36 12.17 -11.77
C LYS A 173 13.17 13.10 -12.66
N ALA A 174 12.59 13.50 -13.77
CA ALA A 174 13.21 14.44 -14.69
C ALA A 174 13.24 15.87 -14.14
N GLY A 175 14.05 16.73 -14.72
CA GLY A 175 14.19 18.12 -14.26
C GLY A 175 12.92 18.97 -14.42
N ASP A 176 11.98 18.58 -15.28
CA ASP A 176 10.66 19.20 -15.45
C ASP A 176 9.59 18.63 -14.47
N GLY A 177 9.96 17.70 -13.61
CA GLY A 177 9.08 17.03 -12.65
C GLY A 177 8.35 15.82 -13.21
N THR A 178 8.60 15.41 -14.45
CA THR A 178 8.04 14.18 -15.03
C THR A 178 8.65 12.95 -14.35
N PHE A 179 7.79 12.02 -13.97
CA PHE A 179 8.17 10.74 -13.39
C PHE A 179 8.26 9.66 -14.44
N PHE A 180 9.28 8.80 -14.31
CA PHE A 180 9.50 7.61 -15.13
C PHE A 180 9.61 6.39 -14.21
N PHE A 181 8.85 5.34 -14.52
CA PHE A 181 8.91 4.06 -13.81
C PHE A 181 9.00 2.92 -14.81
N GLY A 182 10.10 2.16 -14.76
CA GLY A 182 10.36 1.01 -15.64
C GLY A 182 9.79 -0.27 -15.07
N GLY A 183 9.24 -1.09 -15.94
CA GLY A 183 8.65 -2.39 -15.59
C GLY A 183 8.92 -3.44 -16.65
N ILE A 184 8.27 -4.59 -16.55
CA ILE A 184 8.54 -5.77 -17.39
C ILE A 184 8.09 -5.58 -18.84
N ASN A 185 7.10 -4.70 -19.12
CA ASN A 185 6.55 -4.44 -20.45
C ASN A 185 6.89 -3.03 -20.97
N GLY A 186 8.00 -2.43 -20.48
CA GLY A 186 8.40 -1.08 -20.86
C GLY A 186 8.42 -0.14 -19.67
N PHE A 187 8.00 1.11 -19.88
CA PHE A 187 7.97 2.10 -18.80
C PHE A 187 6.73 2.98 -18.90
N ASN A 188 6.33 3.51 -17.75
CA ASN A 188 5.33 4.57 -17.66
C ASN A 188 6.04 5.90 -17.40
N TYR A 189 5.52 6.97 -18.01
CA TYR A 189 5.91 8.33 -17.68
C TYR A 189 4.67 9.20 -17.51
N PHE A 190 4.69 10.09 -16.52
CA PHE A 190 3.58 10.99 -16.22
C PHE A 190 4.04 12.15 -15.34
N SER A 191 3.27 13.24 -15.39
CA SER A 191 3.40 14.31 -14.41
C SER A 191 2.51 14.00 -13.22
N PRO A 192 3.03 13.94 -11.97
CA PRO A 192 2.23 13.66 -10.78
C PRO A 192 1.13 14.70 -10.52
N PHE A 193 1.25 15.89 -11.13
CA PHE A 193 0.27 16.99 -11.03
C PHE A 193 -0.92 16.82 -11.96
N ASN A 194 -0.78 16.06 -13.05
CA ASN A 194 -1.79 15.88 -14.08
C ASN A 194 -2.66 14.63 -13.85
N ILE A 195 -2.47 13.92 -12.75
CA ILE A 195 -3.30 12.77 -12.40
C ILE A 195 -4.59 13.30 -11.78
N SER A 196 -5.68 13.11 -12.49
CA SER A 196 -7.00 13.49 -12.02
C SER A 196 -7.47 12.54 -10.92
N VAL A 197 -7.86 13.09 -9.78
CA VAL A 197 -8.49 12.34 -8.69
C VAL A 197 -10.00 12.32 -8.92
N ASN A 198 -10.59 11.15 -8.91
CA ASN A 198 -12.04 11.00 -8.95
C ASN A 198 -12.66 11.40 -7.61
N LYS A 199 -13.04 12.66 -7.47
CA LYS A 199 -13.66 13.20 -6.24
C LYS A 199 -15.15 12.89 -6.13
N VAL A 200 -15.72 12.23 -7.12
CA VAL A 200 -17.16 11.86 -7.12
C VAL A 200 -17.40 10.82 -6.04
N ARG A 201 -18.22 11.15 -5.08
CA ARG A 201 -18.66 10.21 -4.04
C ARG A 201 -19.67 9.26 -4.66
N PRO A 202 -19.40 7.95 -4.62
CA PRO A 202 -20.26 7.00 -5.32
C PRO A 202 -21.57 6.76 -4.56
N GLU A 203 -22.60 6.37 -5.28
CA GLU A 203 -23.75 5.74 -4.67
C GLU A 203 -23.48 4.27 -4.39
N ILE A 204 -24.10 3.73 -3.35
CA ILE A 204 -24.07 2.32 -3.00
C ILE A 204 -25.48 1.72 -3.12
N VAL A 205 -25.59 0.57 -3.71
CA VAL A 205 -26.86 -0.17 -3.87
C VAL A 205 -26.71 -1.59 -3.34
N ILE A 206 -27.75 -2.13 -2.73
CA ILE A 206 -27.87 -3.55 -2.44
C ILE A 206 -28.49 -4.19 -3.68
N SER A 207 -27.69 -4.94 -4.44
CA SER A 207 -28.08 -5.43 -5.75
C SER A 207 -28.94 -6.69 -5.68
N SER A 208 -28.69 -7.57 -4.71
CA SER A 208 -29.51 -8.78 -4.50
C SER A 208 -29.24 -9.44 -3.15
N VAL A 209 -30.18 -10.26 -2.71
CA VAL A 209 -29.98 -11.23 -1.64
C VAL A 209 -30.20 -12.63 -2.21
N ARG A 210 -29.30 -13.55 -1.88
CA ARG A 210 -29.35 -14.94 -2.31
C ARG A 210 -29.50 -15.81 -1.06
N MET A 211 -30.55 -16.66 -1.01
CA MET A 211 -30.82 -17.55 0.13
C MET A 211 -30.47 -19.00 -0.21
N HIS A 212 -29.86 -19.69 0.74
CA HIS A 212 -29.51 -21.12 0.64
C HIS A 212 -30.34 -21.91 1.67
N ARG A 213 -31.17 -22.84 1.20
CA ARG A 213 -32.10 -23.64 2.03
C ARG A 213 -31.66 -25.10 2.11
N ALA A 214 -32.03 -25.79 3.19
CA ALA A 214 -31.67 -27.19 3.46
C ALA A 214 -32.32 -28.21 2.51
N ASP A 215 -33.44 -27.87 1.89
CA ASP A 215 -34.32 -28.80 1.16
C ASP A 215 -34.10 -28.81 -0.38
N SER A 216 -33.18 -28.01 -0.88
CA SER A 216 -32.88 -27.97 -2.31
C SER A 216 -31.72 -28.88 -2.67
N PHE A 217 -32.03 -30.12 -3.09
CA PHE A 217 -31.12 -31.01 -3.84
C PHE A 217 -30.76 -30.44 -5.23
N SER A 218 -31.35 -29.34 -5.64
CA SER A 218 -31.02 -28.55 -6.80
C SER A 218 -30.47 -27.20 -6.32
N VAL A 219 -29.30 -26.83 -6.83
CA VAL A 219 -28.67 -25.52 -6.64
C VAL A 219 -29.52 -24.43 -7.31
N GLY A 220 -30.68 -24.15 -6.73
CA GLY A 220 -31.59 -23.07 -7.09
C GLY A 220 -31.40 -21.94 -6.06
N SER A 221 -30.41 -21.08 -6.29
CA SER A 221 -30.33 -19.84 -5.51
C SER A 221 -31.47 -18.92 -5.95
N GLU A 222 -32.47 -18.76 -5.09
CA GLU A 222 -33.53 -17.80 -5.31
C GLU A 222 -32.97 -16.38 -5.16
N ARG A 223 -32.81 -15.68 -6.27
CA ARG A 223 -32.39 -14.28 -6.28
C ARG A 223 -33.60 -13.43 -5.98
N GLN A 224 -33.66 -12.86 -4.79
CA GLN A 224 -34.72 -11.96 -4.42
C GLN A 224 -34.26 -10.51 -4.68
N THR A 225 -34.92 -9.85 -5.63
CA THR A 225 -34.84 -8.40 -5.79
C THR A 225 -35.72 -7.80 -4.70
N LEU A 226 -35.20 -6.91 -3.89
CA LEU A 226 -35.91 -6.35 -2.72
C LEU A 226 -36.52 -4.98 -3.07
N PRO A 227 -37.82 -4.89 -3.40
CA PRO A 227 -38.45 -3.58 -3.68
C PRO A 227 -38.60 -2.71 -2.43
N ASP A 228 -38.73 -3.30 -1.22
CA ASP A 228 -39.20 -2.60 -0.03
C ASP A 228 -38.19 -2.51 1.15
N GLY A 229 -36.92 -2.89 0.95
CA GLY A 229 -35.89 -2.78 1.99
C GLY A 229 -36.05 -3.71 3.19
N ASN A 230 -36.96 -4.71 3.15
CA ASN A 230 -37.24 -5.66 4.22
C ASN A 230 -37.00 -7.10 3.77
N LEU A 231 -36.15 -7.83 4.48
CA LEU A 231 -35.84 -9.23 4.24
C LEU A 231 -36.39 -10.11 5.36
N ARG A 232 -37.22 -11.09 5.05
CA ARG A 232 -37.69 -12.11 6.00
C ARG A 232 -36.96 -13.42 5.76
N ILE A 233 -36.29 -13.94 6.78
CA ILE A 233 -35.53 -15.18 6.72
C ILE A 233 -36.27 -16.23 7.55
N SER A 234 -36.54 -17.37 6.91
CA SER A 234 -37.13 -18.53 7.57
C SER A 234 -36.10 -19.31 8.37
N SER A 235 -36.54 -19.99 9.45
CA SER A 235 -35.72 -20.93 10.24
C SER A 235 -35.07 -22.07 9.40
N LYS A 236 -35.62 -22.37 8.22
CA LYS A 236 -35.07 -23.36 7.27
C LYS A 236 -33.88 -22.84 6.44
N THR A 237 -33.57 -21.56 6.50
CA THR A 237 -32.46 -20.97 5.74
C THR A 237 -31.15 -21.27 6.46
N ILE A 238 -30.20 -21.93 5.75
CA ILE A 238 -28.87 -22.26 6.30
C ILE A 238 -27.95 -21.05 6.25
N SER A 239 -27.94 -20.35 5.11
CA SER A 239 -27.15 -19.14 4.90
C SER A 239 -27.82 -18.21 3.89
N PHE A 240 -27.39 -16.97 3.88
CA PHE A 240 -27.78 -16.01 2.83
C PHE A 240 -26.62 -15.06 2.54
N ASP A 241 -26.54 -14.64 1.28
CA ASP A 241 -25.53 -13.69 0.79
C ASP A 241 -26.23 -12.38 0.47
N ILE A 242 -25.67 -11.28 0.93
CA ILE A 242 -26.06 -9.93 0.52
C ILE A 242 -25.03 -9.43 -0.48
N ASN A 243 -25.46 -9.09 -1.68
CA ASN A 243 -24.61 -8.51 -2.71
C ASN A 243 -24.88 -7.02 -2.82
N PHE A 244 -23.83 -6.23 -2.93
CA PHE A 244 -23.92 -4.78 -3.02
C PHE A 244 -22.90 -4.25 -4.03
N GLU A 245 -23.22 -3.10 -4.64
CA GLU A 245 -22.41 -2.53 -5.70
C GLU A 245 -22.19 -1.03 -5.44
N CYS A 246 -20.96 -0.60 -5.60
CA CYS A 246 -20.57 0.79 -5.60
C CYS A 246 -20.68 1.33 -7.04
N LEU A 247 -21.50 2.35 -7.28
CA LEU A 247 -21.72 2.90 -8.62
C LEU A 247 -20.60 3.87 -8.99
N SER A 248 -19.38 3.35 -9.04
CA SER A 248 -18.18 4.02 -9.54
C SER A 248 -17.55 3.17 -10.63
N TYR A 249 -17.51 3.72 -11.85
CA TYR A 249 -17.15 2.99 -13.06
C TYR A 249 -15.75 3.33 -13.60
N VAL A 250 -15.01 4.22 -12.93
CA VAL A 250 -13.67 4.63 -13.38
C VAL A 250 -12.68 3.48 -13.21
N ALA A 251 -12.67 2.84 -12.04
CA ALA A 251 -11.89 1.65 -11.75
C ALA A 251 -12.69 0.74 -10.81
N PRO A 252 -13.69 -0.02 -11.31
CA PRO A 252 -14.62 -0.79 -10.49
C PRO A 252 -13.94 -1.83 -9.60
N GLY A 253 -12.86 -2.46 -10.08
CA GLY A 253 -12.07 -3.46 -9.35
C GLY A 253 -11.32 -2.88 -8.14
N GLN A 254 -11.23 -1.55 -8.02
CA GLN A 254 -10.58 -0.87 -6.90
C GLN A 254 -11.59 -0.25 -5.92
N ASN A 255 -12.88 -0.43 -6.14
CA ASN A 255 -13.91 0.01 -5.20
C ASN A 255 -13.77 -0.75 -3.89
N ARG A 256 -13.99 -0.05 -2.78
CA ARG A 256 -13.95 -0.62 -1.44
C ARG A 256 -15.29 -0.46 -0.76
N TYR A 257 -15.53 -1.31 0.23
CA TYR A 257 -16.80 -1.36 0.93
C TYR A 257 -16.57 -1.39 2.43
N ALA A 258 -17.57 -0.93 3.17
CA ALA A 258 -17.66 -1.18 4.60
C ALA A 258 -19.10 -1.55 4.95
N TRP A 259 -19.26 -2.59 5.75
CA TRP A 259 -20.56 -3.05 6.19
C TRP A 259 -20.59 -3.31 7.69
N LYS A 260 -21.80 -3.28 8.26
CA LYS A 260 -22.08 -3.74 9.62
C LYS A 260 -23.47 -4.34 9.68
N LEU A 261 -23.70 -5.23 10.64
CA LEU A 261 -24.99 -5.83 10.93
C LEU A 261 -25.40 -5.47 12.36
N GLU A 262 -26.18 -4.41 12.53
CA GLU A 262 -26.69 -3.97 13.83
C GLU A 262 -27.54 -5.09 14.45
N GLY A 263 -27.29 -5.41 15.72
CA GLY A 263 -27.83 -6.58 16.41
C GLY A 263 -26.91 -7.80 16.39
N PHE A 264 -25.86 -7.81 15.58
CA PHE A 264 -24.85 -8.89 15.50
C PHE A 264 -23.44 -8.36 15.76
N ASN A 265 -23.03 -7.29 15.06
CA ASN A 265 -21.76 -6.58 15.31
C ASN A 265 -22.00 -5.06 15.35
N SER A 266 -21.18 -4.33 16.14
CA SER A 266 -21.28 -2.88 16.28
C SER A 266 -20.36 -2.12 15.30
N ASP A 267 -19.25 -2.74 14.90
CA ASP A 267 -18.18 -2.07 14.19
C ASP A 267 -18.28 -2.26 12.68
N TRP A 268 -17.73 -1.31 11.92
CA TRP A 268 -17.64 -1.41 10.49
C TRP A 268 -16.57 -2.44 10.08
N VAL A 269 -16.95 -3.39 9.25
CA VAL A 269 -16.05 -4.35 8.60
C VAL A 269 -15.68 -3.82 7.22
N TYR A 270 -14.41 -3.51 7.01
CA TYR A 270 -13.88 -3.02 5.73
C TYR A 270 -13.47 -4.18 4.84
N THR A 271 -13.80 -4.11 3.55
CA THR A 271 -13.56 -5.18 2.59
C THR A 271 -13.47 -4.64 1.16
N ASP A 272 -12.81 -5.35 0.28
CA ASP A 272 -12.85 -5.21 -1.19
C ASP A 272 -13.90 -6.11 -1.85
N GLN A 273 -14.51 -7.02 -1.08
CA GLN A 273 -15.55 -7.91 -1.58
C GLN A 273 -16.88 -7.15 -1.68
N HIS A 274 -17.60 -7.35 -2.77
CA HIS A 274 -18.94 -6.80 -3.02
C HIS A 274 -20.09 -7.68 -2.53
N SER A 275 -19.78 -8.64 -1.65
CA SER A 275 -20.75 -9.51 -1.03
C SER A 275 -20.35 -9.93 0.38
N VAL A 276 -21.33 -10.26 1.21
CA VAL A 276 -21.12 -10.85 2.53
C VAL A 276 -22.11 -11.98 2.76
N SER A 277 -21.62 -13.06 3.38
CA SER A 277 -22.39 -14.25 3.72
C SER A 277 -22.64 -14.34 5.20
N PHE A 278 -23.89 -14.63 5.57
CA PHE A 278 -24.29 -14.90 6.95
C PHE A 278 -24.81 -16.33 7.09
N MET A 279 -24.27 -17.04 8.06
CA MET A 279 -24.67 -18.42 8.36
C MET A 279 -25.42 -18.47 9.69
N LYS A 280 -26.62 -19.07 9.69
CA LYS A 280 -27.40 -19.37 10.92
C LYS A 280 -27.50 -18.20 11.91
N LEU A 281 -27.94 -17.03 11.46
CA LEU A 281 -28.21 -15.93 12.38
C LEU A 281 -29.32 -16.35 13.38
N PRO A 282 -29.16 -16.03 14.68
CA PRO A 282 -30.22 -16.24 15.68
C PRO A 282 -31.53 -15.56 15.27
N ALA A 283 -32.66 -16.08 15.78
CA ALA A 283 -33.95 -15.41 15.59
C ALA A 283 -33.91 -14.00 16.20
N GLY A 284 -34.34 -13.01 15.43
CA GLY A 284 -34.25 -11.61 15.85
C GLY A 284 -34.43 -10.63 14.70
N ARG A 285 -34.27 -9.35 15.03
CA ARG A 285 -34.28 -8.25 14.06
C ARG A 285 -32.90 -7.64 13.96
N TYR A 286 -32.44 -7.41 12.74
CA TYR A 286 -31.13 -6.88 12.41
C TYR A 286 -31.26 -5.77 11.37
N VAL A 287 -30.32 -4.86 11.34
CA VAL A 287 -30.22 -3.86 10.27
C VAL A 287 -28.84 -3.97 9.64
N PHE A 288 -28.80 -4.49 8.41
CA PHE A 288 -27.58 -4.46 7.62
C PHE A 288 -27.38 -3.07 7.06
N ARG A 289 -26.16 -2.54 7.21
CA ARG A 289 -25.74 -1.26 6.64
C ARG A 289 -24.50 -1.43 5.83
N VAL A 290 -24.46 -0.77 4.66
CA VAL A 290 -23.29 -0.78 3.78
C VAL A 290 -23.04 0.59 3.20
N ARG A 291 -21.77 0.93 3.02
CA ARG A 291 -21.28 2.09 2.29
C ARG A 291 -20.20 1.70 1.32
N GLY A 292 -20.07 2.44 0.21
CA GLY A 292 -19.07 2.22 -0.83
C GLY A 292 -18.06 3.34 -0.90
N CYS A 293 -16.89 3.03 -1.40
CA CYS A 293 -15.79 3.95 -1.62
C CYS A 293 -15.27 3.77 -3.04
N ASN A 294 -15.01 4.85 -3.76
CA ASN A 294 -14.40 4.79 -5.09
C ASN A 294 -12.89 4.46 -5.01
N ASN A 295 -12.27 4.27 -6.16
CA ASN A 295 -10.83 3.99 -6.32
C ASN A 295 -9.91 5.04 -5.67
N ASP A 296 -10.34 6.29 -5.55
CA ASP A 296 -9.55 7.40 -4.99
C ASP A 296 -9.85 7.69 -3.51
N GLY A 297 -10.58 6.81 -2.83
CA GLY A 297 -10.81 6.89 -1.39
C GLY A 297 -12.01 7.74 -0.96
N TYR A 298 -12.86 8.18 -1.88
CA TYR A 298 -14.08 8.94 -1.57
C TYR A 298 -15.24 8.01 -1.26
N TRP A 299 -15.68 8.06 0.00
CA TRP A 299 -16.80 7.27 0.50
C TRP A 299 -18.15 7.90 0.12
N SER A 300 -19.16 7.04 -0.07
CA SER A 300 -20.55 7.46 -0.27
C SER A 300 -21.05 8.35 0.88
N ASP A 301 -21.83 9.38 0.54
CA ASP A 301 -22.43 10.28 1.57
C ASP A 301 -23.47 9.56 2.41
N ALA A 302 -24.22 8.65 1.81
CA ALA A 302 -25.27 7.87 2.45
C ALA A 302 -24.86 6.41 2.59
N THR A 303 -25.39 5.75 3.62
CA THR A 303 -25.38 4.29 3.76
C THR A 303 -26.68 3.71 3.19
N ARG A 304 -26.59 2.54 2.55
CA ARG A 304 -27.79 1.73 2.26
C ARG A 304 -28.05 0.79 3.42
N SER A 305 -29.31 0.62 3.75
CA SER A 305 -29.73 -0.28 4.82
C SER A 305 -30.76 -1.30 4.32
N LEU A 306 -30.74 -2.47 4.96
CA LEU A 306 -31.67 -3.57 4.74
C LEU A 306 -32.11 -4.09 6.12
N GLU A 307 -33.39 -4.02 6.40
CA GLU A 307 -33.95 -4.63 7.61
C GLU A 307 -34.10 -6.13 7.43
N ILE A 308 -33.60 -6.91 8.40
CA ILE A 308 -33.59 -8.37 8.35
C ILE A 308 -34.35 -8.90 9.56
N SER A 309 -35.39 -9.70 9.32
CA SER A 309 -36.14 -10.40 10.35
C SER A 309 -35.95 -11.91 10.19
N VAL A 310 -35.26 -12.51 11.17
CA VAL A 310 -35.06 -13.97 11.23
C VAL A 310 -36.16 -14.57 12.12
N GLN A 311 -36.99 -15.42 11.52
CA GLN A 311 -38.07 -16.10 12.25
C GLN A 311 -37.52 -17.27 13.07
N PRO A 312 -38.13 -17.58 14.24
CA PRO A 312 -37.74 -18.69 15.09
C PRO A 312 -37.93 -20.05 14.46
#